data_29213e339b4713816b42790b85ef4caf
#
_entry.id   29213e339b4713816b42790b85ef4caf
#
_cell.length_a   1.000
_cell.length_b   1.000
_cell.length_c   1.000
_cell.angle_alpha   90.00
_cell.angle_beta   90.00
_cell.angle_gamma   90.00
#
_symmetry.space_group_name_H-M   'P 1'
#
loop_
_entity.id
_entity.type
_entity.pdbx_description
1 polymer ?
#
loop_
_entity_poly.entity_id
_entity_poly.type
_entity_poly.pdbx_seq_one_letter_code
_entity_poly.pdbx_strand_id
1 'polypeptide(L)'
;MKKDDCIFCKIANGEIPSSTLYEDDDFRVFLDLGPASKGHALIVPKEHFDNLYELSDDMASKVLVLAKKMITKMTKALKCDGFNIVQNNNECAGQTVYHFHMHLIPRNNGDKVGITWTPGENTQEERDEIIRQFNEVE
;
A
#
# COMPACT_ATOMS: atom_id res chain seq x y z
N MET A 1 17.85 0.32 -4.41
CA MET A 1 18.49 0.71 -5.70
C MET A 1 17.40 0.88 -6.76
N LYS A 2 17.48 1.96 -7.54
CA LYS A 2 16.53 2.25 -8.61
C LYS A 2 16.71 1.28 -9.79
N LYS A 3 15.60 0.83 -10.41
CA LYS A 3 15.63 -0.02 -11.61
C LYS A 3 15.16 0.78 -12.83
N ASP A 4 15.90 0.68 -13.92
CA ASP A 4 15.65 1.46 -15.14
C ASP A 4 14.37 1.04 -15.88
N ASP A 5 13.95 -0.21 -15.72
CA ASP A 5 12.73 -0.74 -16.36
C ASP A 5 11.51 -0.73 -15.47
N CYS A 6 11.60 -0.09 -14.31
CA CYS A 6 10.49 -0.01 -13.36
C CYS A 6 9.78 1.34 -13.47
N ILE A 7 8.49 1.31 -13.82
CA ILE A 7 7.71 2.53 -13.98
C ILE A 7 7.60 3.29 -12.65
N PHE A 8 7.46 2.59 -11.52
CA PHE A 8 7.35 3.27 -10.22
C PHE A 8 8.69 3.85 -9.76
N CYS A 9 9.82 3.23 -10.11
CA CYS A 9 11.12 3.87 -9.90
C CYS A 9 11.19 5.20 -10.65
N LYS A 10 10.71 5.22 -11.90
CA LYS A 10 10.74 6.43 -12.73
C LYS A 10 9.82 7.51 -12.19
N ILE A 11 8.62 7.15 -11.76
CA ILE A 11 7.67 8.10 -11.20
C ILE A 11 8.19 8.62 -9.86
N ALA A 12 8.62 7.75 -8.98
CA ALA A 12 9.08 8.13 -7.64
C ALA A 12 10.29 9.05 -7.69
N ASN A 13 11.15 8.90 -8.69
CA ASN A 13 12.36 9.71 -8.87
C ASN A 13 12.17 10.90 -9.83
N GLY A 14 10.94 11.16 -10.27
CA GLY A 14 10.63 12.35 -11.06
C GLY A 14 10.93 12.25 -12.54
N GLU A 15 11.30 11.08 -13.04
CA GLU A 15 11.58 10.88 -14.48
C GLU A 15 10.31 10.85 -15.32
N ILE A 16 9.19 10.42 -14.72
CA ILE A 16 7.87 10.46 -15.32
C ILE A 16 7.00 11.35 -14.43
N PRO A 17 6.30 12.34 -15.02
CA PRO A 17 5.43 13.22 -14.25
C PRO A 17 4.29 12.48 -13.55
N SER A 18 3.86 12.99 -12.41
CA SER A 18 2.72 12.44 -11.68
C SER A 18 2.00 13.57 -10.93
N SER A 19 0.75 13.31 -10.53
CA SER A 19 0.01 14.22 -9.67
C SER A 19 0.47 14.00 -8.23
N THR A 20 1.56 14.63 -7.86
CA THR A 20 2.24 14.42 -6.58
C THR A 20 1.57 15.20 -5.46
N LEU A 21 1.25 14.52 -4.35
CA LEU A 21 0.73 15.14 -3.14
C LEU A 21 1.84 15.49 -2.15
N TYR A 22 2.89 14.68 -2.11
CA TYR A 22 3.96 14.81 -1.12
C TYR A 22 5.21 14.12 -1.63
N GLU A 23 6.36 14.63 -1.24
CA GLU A 23 7.65 14.03 -1.58
C GLU A 23 8.66 14.33 -0.48
N ASP A 24 9.47 13.34 -0.12
CA ASP A 24 10.65 13.52 0.73
C ASP A 24 11.82 12.74 0.13
N ASP A 25 12.89 12.56 0.90
CA ASP A 25 14.08 11.86 0.40
C ASP A 25 13.82 10.37 0.14
N ASP A 26 12.85 9.78 0.83
CA ASP A 26 12.60 8.34 0.79
C ASP A 26 11.39 7.95 -0.06
N PHE A 27 10.36 8.81 -0.13
CA PHE A 27 9.06 8.46 -0.71
C PHE A 27 8.51 9.57 -1.60
N ARG A 28 7.66 9.16 -2.53
CA ARG A 28 6.75 10.05 -3.24
C ARG A 28 5.34 9.52 -3.07
N VAL A 29 4.40 10.43 -2.83
CA VAL A 29 2.96 10.10 -2.74
C VAL A 29 2.26 10.78 -3.91
N PHE A 30 1.59 10.01 -4.75
CA PHE A 30 0.93 10.54 -5.93
C PHE A 30 -0.43 9.86 -6.14
N LEU A 31 -1.30 10.54 -6.89
CA LEU A 31 -2.64 10.04 -7.16
C LEU A 31 -2.60 8.90 -8.17
N ASP A 32 -3.37 7.85 -7.90
CA ASP A 32 -3.54 6.71 -8.80
C ASP A 32 -4.40 7.15 -9.99
N LEU A 33 -3.95 6.85 -11.21
CA LEU A 33 -4.70 7.18 -12.43
C LEU A 33 -5.86 6.22 -12.69
N GLY A 34 -5.87 5.05 -12.04
CA GLY A 34 -6.98 4.11 -12.09
C GLY A 34 -7.63 3.95 -10.71
N PRO A 35 -8.20 5.01 -10.15
CA PRO A 35 -8.56 5.04 -8.73
C PRO A 35 -9.75 4.16 -8.38
N ALA A 36 -9.69 3.54 -7.19
CA ALA A 36 -10.82 2.84 -6.60
C ALA A 36 -11.87 3.84 -6.11
N SER A 37 -11.42 5.04 -5.71
CA SER A 37 -12.28 6.14 -5.28
C SER A 37 -11.56 7.46 -5.54
N LYS A 38 -12.32 8.55 -5.47
CA LYS A 38 -11.75 9.90 -5.65
C LYS A 38 -10.71 10.19 -4.58
N GLY A 39 -9.49 10.48 -5.01
CA GLY A 39 -8.38 10.77 -4.12
C GLY A 39 -7.52 9.56 -3.74
N HIS A 40 -7.77 8.40 -4.34
CA HIS A 40 -6.93 7.20 -4.17
C HIS A 40 -5.48 7.55 -4.50
N ALA A 41 -4.60 7.41 -3.53
CA ALA A 41 -3.19 7.76 -3.65
C ALA A 41 -2.31 6.55 -3.37
N LEU A 42 -1.05 6.65 -3.82
CA LEU A 42 -0.03 5.62 -3.62
C LEU A 42 1.17 6.22 -2.91
N ILE A 43 1.66 5.55 -1.88
CA ILE A 43 2.97 5.84 -1.30
C ILE A 43 3.97 4.91 -1.95
N VAL A 44 5.01 5.46 -2.57
CA VAL A 44 6.00 4.70 -3.34
C VAL A 44 7.39 5.10 -2.90
N PRO A 45 8.23 4.16 -2.42
CA PRO A 45 9.61 4.49 -2.09
C PRO A 45 10.41 4.81 -3.35
N LYS A 46 11.39 5.69 -3.21
CA LYS A 46 12.29 6.07 -4.31
C LYS A 46 13.27 4.95 -4.65
N GLU A 47 13.67 4.17 -3.64
CA GLU A 47 14.50 2.99 -3.82
C GLU A 47 13.61 1.81 -4.22
N HIS A 48 14.14 0.91 -5.04
CA HIS A 48 13.39 -0.24 -5.52
C HIS A 48 13.41 -1.38 -4.51
N PHE A 49 12.21 -1.83 -4.15
CA PHE A 49 11.94 -3.08 -3.42
C PHE A 49 10.74 -3.72 -4.11
N ASP A 50 10.79 -5.01 -4.42
CA ASP A 50 9.70 -5.64 -5.15
C ASP A 50 8.38 -5.60 -4.37
N ASN A 51 8.44 -5.87 -3.07
CA ASN A 51 7.27 -5.88 -2.19
C ASN A 51 7.71 -5.80 -0.73
N LEU A 52 6.79 -6.05 0.21
CA LEU A 52 7.08 -5.96 1.64
C LEU A 52 8.14 -6.96 2.10
N TYR A 53 8.23 -8.13 1.47
CA TYR A 53 9.25 -9.11 1.84
C TYR A 53 10.65 -8.56 1.65
N GLU A 54 10.86 -7.70 0.66
CA GLU A 54 12.16 -7.13 0.35
C GLU A 54 12.37 -5.72 0.91
N LEU A 55 11.29 -5.07 1.35
CA LEU A 55 11.36 -3.71 1.89
C LEU A 55 12.30 -3.70 3.10
N SER A 56 13.23 -2.74 3.16
CA SER A 56 14.12 -2.63 4.30
C SER A 56 13.36 -2.28 5.58
N ASP A 57 13.91 -2.70 6.72
CA ASP A 57 13.29 -2.41 8.02
C ASP A 57 13.16 -0.89 8.24
N ASP A 58 14.15 -0.12 7.79
CA ASP A 58 14.10 1.33 7.90
C ASP A 58 12.91 1.92 7.12
N MET A 59 12.74 1.50 5.87
CA MET A 59 11.59 1.95 5.07
C MET A 59 10.28 1.47 5.64
N ALA A 60 10.24 0.22 6.12
CA ALA A 60 9.03 -0.34 6.74
C ALA A 60 8.60 0.47 7.97
N SER A 61 9.57 0.92 8.78
CA SER A 61 9.28 1.73 9.96
C SER A 61 8.76 3.13 9.60
N LYS A 62 9.14 3.65 8.45
CA LYS A 62 8.79 5.01 8.01
C LYS A 62 7.47 5.07 7.23
N VAL A 63 7.15 4.03 6.47
CA VAL A 63 6.02 4.09 5.53
C VAL A 63 4.68 4.23 6.25
N LEU A 64 4.48 3.55 7.36
CA LEU A 64 3.21 3.63 8.09
C LEU A 64 3.07 4.97 8.82
N VAL A 65 4.17 5.52 9.31
CA VAL A 65 4.18 6.87 9.89
C VAL A 65 3.76 7.90 8.84
N LEU A 66 4.30 7.77 7.62
CA LEU A 66 3.93 8.64 6.51
C LEU A 66 2.45 8.45 6.12
N ALA A 67 1.99 7.19 6.06
CA ALA A 67 0.59 6.89 5.77
C ALA A 67 -0.35 7.59 6.76
N LYS A 68 -0.02 7.53 8.05
CA LYS A 68 -0.81 8.20 9.10
C LYS A 68 -0.90 9.71 8.84
N LYS A 69 0.22 10.34 8.53
CA LYS A 69 0.25 11.79 8.23
C LYS A 69 -0.59 12.12 7.01
N MET A 70 -0.46 11.31 5.96
CA MET A 70 -1.18 11.55 4.71
C MET A 70 -2.68 11.40 4.88
N ILE A 71 -3.16 10.32 5.48
CA ILE A 71 -4.59 10.10 5.63
C ILE A 71 -5.22 11.12 6.58
N THR A 72 -4.48 11.58 7.59
CA THR A 72 -4.96 12.63 8.49
C THR A 72 -5.22 13.92 7.72
N LYS A 73 -4.27 14.33 6.89
CA LYS A 73 -4.42 15.54 6.06
C LYS A 73 -5.48 15.36 4.97
N MET A 74 -5.48 14.20 4.30
CA MET A 74 -6.42 13.92 3.23
C MET A 74 -7.86 13.83 3.74
N THR A 75 -8.08 13.30 4.94
CA THR A 75 -9.42 13.26 5.55
C THR A 75 -9.99 14.66 5.69
N LYS A 76 -9.17 15.61 6.14
CA LYS A 76 -9.60 17.01 6.31
C LYS A 76 -9.84 17.68 4.95
N ALA A 77 -8.97 17.41 3.98
CA ALA A 77 -9.05 18.03 2.67
C ALA A 77 -10.21 17.49 1.84
N LEU A 78 -10.43 16.18 1.88
CA LEU A 78 -11.44 15.50 1.06
C LEU A 78 -12.77 15.33 1.80
N LYS A 79 -12.78 15.51 3.11
CA LYS A 79 -13.97 15.34 3.96
C LYS A 79 -14.57 13.94 3.79
N CYS A 80 -13.73 12.92 3.70
CA CYS A 80 -14.15 11.53 3.59
C CYS A 80 -14.41 10.94 4.99
N ASP A 81 -15.12 9.81 5.02
CA ASP A 81 -15.54 9.16 6.26
C ASP A 81 -14.50 8.19 6.82
N GLY A 82 -13.60 7.71 6.00
CA GLY A 82 -12.58 6.76 6.42
C GLY A 82 -11.56 6.47 5.32
N PHE A 83 -10.64 5.56 5.61
CA PHE A 83 -9.59 5.13 4.67
C PHE A 83 -9.37 3.64 4.77
N ASN A 84 -9.12 3.02 3.63
CA ASN A 84 -8.46 1.73 3.60
C ASN A 84 -6.99 1.95 3.23
N ILE A 85 -6.12 1.24 3.92
CA ILE A 85 -4.70 1.16 3.55
C ILE A 85 -4.49 -0.27 3.08
N VAL A 86 -4.06 -0.41 1.82
CA VAL A 86 -3.91 -1.72 1.18
C VAL A 86 -2.49 -1.84 0.64
N GLN A 87 -1.86 -2.96 0.94
CA GLN A 87 -0.54 -3.29 0.42
C GLN A 87 -0.57 -4.76 0.01
N ASN A 88 -0.17 -5.04 -1.22
CA ASN A 88 -0.28 -6.38 -1.81
C ASN A 88 1.11 -6.95 -2.08
N ASN A 89 1.28 -8.24 -1.77
CA ASN A 89 2.53 -8.96 -1.99
C ASN A 89 2.27 -10.18 -2.86
N ASN A 90 2.86 -10.16 -4.05
CA ASN A 90 2.74 -11.18 -5.09
C ASN A 90 1.41 -11.12 -5.86
N GLU A 91 1.42 -11.71 -7.04
CA GLU A 91 0.32 -11.60 -8.00
C GLU A 91 -1.01 -12.13 -7.46
N CYS A 92 -0.99 -13.29 -6.78
CA CYS A 92 -2.22 -13.89 -6.25
C CYS A 92 -2.91 -13.02 -5.20
N ALA A 93 -2.17 -12.11 -4.58
CA ALA A 93 -2.69 -11.17 -3.59
C ALA A 93 -3.05 -9.81 -4.19
N GLY A 94 -2.92 -9.66 -5.52
CA GLY A 94 -3.31 -8.43 -6.22
C GLY A 94 -2.18 -7.48 -6.56
N GLN A 95 -0.92 -7.89 -6.40
CA GLN A 95 0.20 -7.03 -6.79
C GLN A 95 0.37 -7.05 -8.31
N THR A 96 0.22 -5.90 -8.94
CA THR A 96 0.34 -5.76 -10.40
C THR A 96 1.64 -5.10 -10.83
N VAL A 97 2.22 -4.26 -9.98
CA VAL A 97 3.52 -3.62 -10.23
C VAL A 97 4.50 -4.09 -9.17
N TYR A 98 5.64 -4.65 -9.61
CA TYR A 98 6.66 -5.18 -8.69
C TYR A 98 7.65 -4.09 -8.27
N HIS A 99 7.09 -3.13 -7.58
CA HIS A 99 7.75 -2.09 -6.82
C HIS A 99 6.83 -1.81 -5.65
N PHE A 100 7.33 -1.95 -4.43
CA PHE A 100 6.50 -1.76 -3.23
C PHE A 100 5.67 -0.49 -3.33
N HIS A 101 4.39 -0.59 -3.07
CA HIS A 101 3.52 0.59 -2.99
C HIS A 101 2.38 0.32 -2.02
N MET A 102 1.96 1.38 -1.36
CA MET A 102 0.87 1.32 -0.39
C MET A 102 -0.27 2.19 -0.88
N HIS A 103 -1.44 1.58 -1.04
CA HIS A 103 -2.65 2.28 -1.45
C HIS A 103 -3.28 3.00 -0.27
N LEU A 104 -3.62 4.26 -0.47
CA LEU A 104 -4.42 5.06 0.46
C LEU A 104 -5.75 5.34 -0.24
N ILE A 105 -6.82 4.69 0.22
CA ILE A 105 -8.11 4.73 -0.48
C ILE A 105 -9.15 5.42 0.38
N PRO A 106 -9.54 6.67 0.02
CA PRO A 106 -10.59 7.37 0.75
C PRO A 106 -11.92 6.63 0.62
N ARG A 107 -12.64 6.53 1.74
CA ARG A 107 -13.92 5.84 1.78
C ARG A 107 -15.00 6.77 2.28
N ASN A 108 -16.19 6.63 1.71
CA ASN A 108 -17.38 7.37 2.13
C ASN A 108 -18.53 6.40 2.37
N ASN A 109 -19.39 6.72 3.33
CA ASN A 109 -20.56 5.90 3.59
C ASN A 109 -21.38 5.77 2.32
N GLY A 110 -21.73 4.53 1.96
CA GLY A 110 -22.52 4.25 0.76
C GLY A 110 -21.76 4.24 -0.56
N ASP A 111 -20.40 4.34 -0.54
CA ASP A 111 -19.63 4.20 -1.76
C ASP A 111 -19.68 2.75 -2.28
N LYS A 112 -19.19 2.53 -3.52
CA LYS A 112 -19.26 1.23 -4.19
C LYS A 112 -17.90 0.53 -4.27
N VAL A 113 -16.94 0.92 -3.44
CA VAL A 113 -15.60 0.33 -3.46
C VAL A 113 -15.65 -1.08 -2.87
N GLY A 114 -15.14 -2.06 -3.61
CA GLY A 114 -15.23 -3.47 -3.25
C GLY A 114 -13.98 -4.00 -2.54
N ILE A 115 -13.69 -3.50 -1.34
CA ILE A 115 -12.60 -4.02 -0.51
C ILE A 115 -13.22 -4.79 0.65
N THR A 116 -13.76 -5.98 0.33
CA THR A 116 -14.43 -6.83 1.32
C THR A 116 -14.20 -8.29 0.96
N TRP A 117 -14.52 -9.16 1.91
CA TRP A 117 -14.53 -10.61 1.71
C TRP A 117 -15.69 -11.21 2.48
N THR A 118 -16.08 -12.42 2.10
CA THR A 118 -17.08 -13.17 2.85
C THR A 118 -16.35 -13.90 3.98
N PRO A 119 -16.74 -13.67 5.24
CA PRO A 119 -16.11 -14.39 6.36
C PRO A 119 -16.26 -15.90 6.20
N GLY A 120 -15.14 -16.61 6.35
CA GLY A 120 -15.13 -18.06 6.36
C GLY A 120 -15.18 -18.60 7.78
N GLU A 121 -14.92 -19.88 7.90
CA GLU A 121 -14.88 -20.56 9.20
C GLU A 121 -13.62 -21.42 9.30
N ASN A 122 -13.14 -21.59 10.52
CA ASN A 122 -12.12 -22.59 10.81
C ASN A 122 -12.42 -23.24 12.14
N THR A 123 -11.99 -24.49 12.29
CA THR A 123 -12.15 -25.24 13.54
C THR A 123 -11.01 -24.92 14.49
N GLN A 124 -11.17 -25.29 15.77
CA GLN A 124 -10.09 -25.16 16.74
C GLN A 124 -8.87 -26.00 16.30
N GLU A 125 -9.11 -27.19 15.75
CA GLU A 125 -8.04 -28.06 15.25
C GLU A 125 -7.25 -27.40 14.12
N GLU A 126 -7.94 -26.73 13.19
CA GLU A 126 -7.29 -26.01 12.09
C GLU A 126 -6.43 -24.86 12.62
N ARG A 127 -6.94 -24.12 13.60
CA ARG A 127 -6.19 -23.02 14.20
C ARG A 127 -4.97 -23.53 14.96
N ASP A 128 -5.11 -24.62 15.71
CA ASP A 128 -4.00 -25.24 16.45
C ASP A 128 -2.90 -25.71 15.48
N GLU A 129 -3.30 -26.27 14.36
CA GLU A 129 -2.35 -26.71 13.32
C GLU A 129 -1.57 -25.53 12.72
N ILE A 130 -2.25 -24.42 12.46
CA ILE A 130 -1.59 -23.21 11.95
C ILE A 130 -0.57 -22.70 12.97
N ILE A 131 -0.95 -22.68 14.25
CA ILE A 131 -0.03 -22.26 15.34
C ILE A 131 1.19 -23.17 15.37
N ARG A 132 0.98 -24.49 15.24
CA ARG A 132 2.06 -25.46 15.22
C ARG A 132 3.01 -25.21 14.05
N GLN A 133 2.45 -25.04 12.86
CA GLN A 133 3.24 -24.74 11.65
C GLN A 133 4.04 -23.47 11.78
N PHE A 134 3.41 -22.42 12.33
CA PHE A 134 4.08 -21.14 12.55
C PHE A 134 5.27 -21.29 13.50
N ASN A 135 5.08 -22.04 14.59
CA ASN A 135 6.12 -22.20 15.60
C ASN A 135 7.27 -23.10 15.16
N GLU A 136 7.09 -23.91 14.12
CA GLU A 136 8.16 -24.75 13.56
C GLU A 136 9.14 -23.96 12.68
N VAL A 137 8.78 -22.76 12.26
CA VAL A 137 9.63 -21.90 11.42
C VAL A 137 10.41 -20.95 12.31
N GLU A 138 11.70 -20.82 12.03
CA GLU A 138 12.58 -19.91 12.78
C GLU A 138 12.43 -18.45 12.33
#